data_4ccd67bfab103796138eb83346806ce5
#
_entry.id   4ccd67bfab103796138eb83346806ce5
#
_cell.length_a   1.000
_cell.length_b   1.000
_cell.length_c   1.000
_cell.angle_alpha   90.00
_cell.angle_beta   90.00
_cell.angle_gamma   90.00
#
_symmetry.space_group_name_H-M   'P 1'
#
loop_
_entity.id
_entity.type
_entity.pdbx_description
1 polymer ?
#
loop_
_entity_poly.entity_id
_entity_poly.type
_entity_poly.pdbx_seq_one_letter_code
_entity_poly.pdbx_strand_id
1 'polypeptide(L)'
;NRTLLAFAAYNAGPARVASLRRKAAARGLDPNRWSRNVELVAADEIGRETVTYVGNIYKYYVAYSLVMEQAQEREAALRQHPRKEPQ
;
A
#
# COMPACT_ATOMS: atom_id res chain seq x y z
N ASN A 1 2.76 -1.92 -7.82
CA ASN A 1 3.30 -0.99 -6.88
C ASN A 1 3.91 -1.71 -5.68
N ARG A 2 5.04 -1.22 -5.31
CA ARG A 2 5.88 -1.88 -4.30
C ARG A 2 5.26 -1.86 -2.92
N THR A 3 4.50 -0.81 -2.61
CA THR A 3 3.90 -0.67 -1.30
C THR A 3 2.86 -1.75 -1.04
N LEU A 4 2.00 -2.03 -2.02
CA LEU A 4 1.01 -3.10 -1.90
C LEU A 4 1.67 -4.47 -1.82
N LEU A 5 2.74 -4.69 -2.59
CA LEU A 5 3.50 -5.94 -2.49
C LEU A 5 4.11 -6.11 -1.10
N ALA A 6 4.63 -5.03 -0.53
CA ALA A 6 5.19 -5.07 0.82
C ALA A 6 4.12 -5.38 1.86
N PHE A 7 2.94 -4.79 1.73
CA PHE A 7 1.82 -5.11 2.60
C PHE A 7 1.39 -6.57 2.49
N ALA A 8 1.32 -7.07 1.26
CA ALA A 8 0.99 -8.47 1.02
C ALA A 8 2.04 -9.39 1.65
N ALA A 9 3.32 -9.05 1.53
CA ALA A 9 4.40 -9.83 2.11
C ALA A 9 4.33 -9.83 3.64
N TYR A 10 3.96 -8.71 4.23
CA TYR A 10 3.80 -8.61 5.68
C TYR A 10 2.69 -9.53 6.18
N ASN A 11 1.57 -9.59 5.45
CA ASN A 11 0.41 -10.37 5.87
C ASN A 11 0.50 -11.86 5.51
N ALA A 12 0.99 -12.18 4.32
CA ALA A 12 1.01 -13.55 3.82
C ALA A 12 2.38 -14.22 3.95
N GLY A 13 3.41 -13.46 4.22
CA GLY A 13 4.79 -13.93 4.31
C GLY A 13 5.57 -13.66 3.03
N PRO A 14 6.86 -13.28 3.16
CA PRO A 14 7.68 -12.94 1.99
C PRO A 14 7.88 -14.10 1.01
N ALA A 15 8.03 -15.32 1.52
CA ALA A 15 8.22 -16.50 0.67
C ALA A 15 7.00 -16.78 -0.17
N ARG A 16 5.80 -16.62 0.42
CA ARG A 16 4.55 -16.82 -0.31
C ARG A 16 4.37 -15.75 -1.41
N VAL A 17 4.66 -14.50 -1.09
CA VAL A 17 4.56 -13.43 -2.08
C VAL A 17 5.59 -13.63 -3.19
N ALA A 18 6.80 -14.06 -2.88
CA ALA A 18 7.81 -14.38 -3.90
C ALA A 18 7.30 -15.47 -4.86
N SER A 19 6.66 -16.50 -4.32
CA SER A 19 6.04 -17.55 -5.14
C SER A 19 4.93 -16.99 -6.03
N LEU A 20 4.06 -16.16 -5.47
CA LEU A 20 2.97 -15.52 -6.22
C LEU A 20 3.51 -14.65 -7.36
N ARG A 21 4.60 -13.94 -7.12
CA ARG A 21 5.22 -13.11 -8.14
C ARG A 21 5.77 -13.95 -9.30
N ARG A 22 6.41 -15.07 -8.98
CA ARG A 22 6.90 -15.98 -10.02
C ARG A 22 5.76 -16.55 -10.86
N LYS A 23 4.65 -16.90 -10.22
CA LYS A 23 3.46 -17.40 -10.89
C LYS A 23 2.79 -16.33 -11.74
N ALA A 24 2.78 -15.10 -11.26
CA ALA A 24 2.28 -13.97 -12.05
C ALA A 24 3.09 -13.80 -13.33
N ALA A 25 4.41 -13.83 -13.21
CA ALA A 25 5.29 -13.71 -14.37
C ALA A 25 5.04 -14.86 -15.37
N ALA A 26 4.83 -16.08 -14.88
CA ALA A 26 4.53 -17.22 -15.73
C ALA A 26 3.20 -17.08 -16.47
N ARG A 27 2.26 -16.32 -15.93
CA ARG A 27 0.98 -16.02 -16.58
C ARG A 27 1.05 -14.80 -17.52
N GLY A 28 2.22 -14.19 -17.67
CA GLY A 28 2.37 -12.98 -18.47
C GLY A 28 1.93 -11.72 -17.75
N LEU A 29 1.77 -11.79 -16.42
CA LEU A 29 1.44 -10.63 -15.59
C LEU A 29 2.72 -9.97 -15.08
N ASP A 30 2.61 -8.73 -14.61
CA ASP A 30 3.76 -8.00 -14.08
C ASP A 30 4.03 -8.43 -12.64
N PRO A 31 5.17 -9.11 -12.35
CA PRO A 31 5.48 -9.56 -11.00
C PRO A 31 5.81 -8.43 -10.03
N ASN A 32 6.00 -7.22 -10.53
CA ASN A 32 6.35 -6.05 -9.73
C ASN A 32 5.14 -5.17 -9.42
N ARG A 33 3.97 -5.55 -9.88
CA ARG A 33 2.73 -4.85 -9.64
C ARG A 33 1.73 -5.75 -8.94
N TRP A 34 1.14 -5.23 -7.88
CA TRP A 34 0.09 -5.96 -7.17
C TRP A 34 -1.23 -5.92 -7.94
N SER A 35 -1.71 -4.70 -8.24
CA SER A 35 -3.05 -4.51 -8.81
C SER A 35 -3.18 -5.14 -10.18
N ARG A 36 -4.16 -6.00 -10.34
CA ARG A 36 -4.48 -6.73 -11.57
C ARG A 36 -3.37 -7.66 -12.05
N ASN A 37 -2.32 -7.84 -11.27
CA ASN A 37 -1.19 -8.70 -11.63
C ASN A 37 -1.00 -9.76 -10.54
N VAL A 38 -0.13 -9.55 -9.57
CA VAL A 38 0.09 -10.51 -8.49
C VAL A 38 -1.20 -10.77 -7.71
N GLU A 39 -2.04 -9.77 -7.59
CA GLU A 39 -3.35 -9.87 -6.94
C GLU A 39 -4.21 -10.99 -7.53
N LEU A 40 -4.20 -11.18 -8.85
CA LEU A 40 -5.01 -12.22 -9.49
C LEU A 40 -4.55 -13.62 -9.09
N VAL A 41 -3.23 -13.83 -9.00
CA VAL A 41 -2.68 -15.10 -8.55
C VAL A 41 -2.99 -15.32 -7.06
N ALA A 42 -2.88 -14.27 -6.26
CA ALA A 42 -3.17 -14.34 -4.84
C ALA A 42 -4.64 -14.67 -4.58
N ALA A 43 -5.54 -14.09 -5.36
CA ALA A 43 -6.97 -14.39 -5.24
C ALA A 43 -7.27 -15.85 -5.53
N ASP A 44 -6.58 -16.45 -6.50
CA ASP A 44 -6.76 -17.86 -6.82
C ASP A 44 -6.18 -18.78 -5.77
N GLU A 45 -5.02 -18.46 -5.21
CA GLU A 45 -4.30 -19.38 -4.33
C GLU A 45 -4.58 -19.19 -2.85
N ILE A 46 -4.75 -17.93 -2.42
CA ILE A 46 -4.95 -17.63 -0.99
C ILE A 46 -6.43 -17.41 -0.69
N GLY A 47 -7.12 -16.77 -1.61
CA GLY A 47 -8.52 -16.45 -1.45
C GLY A 47 -8.80 -14.97 -1.60
N ARG A 48 -9.99 -14.70 -2.10
CA ARG A 48 -10.42 -13.33 -2.40
C ARG A 48 -10.55 -12.48 -1.14
N GLU A 49 -10.95 -13.07 -0.04
CA GLU A 49 -11.11 -12.35 1.23
C GLU A 49 -9.80 -11.76 1.72
N THR A 50 -8.72 -12.54 1.65
CA THR A 50 -7.40 -12.08 2.06
C THR A 50 -6.92 -10.94 1.16
N VAL A 51 -7.15 -11.06 -0.14
CA VAL A 51 -6.79 -10.03 -1.10
C VAL A 51 -7.57 -8.73 -0.81
N THR A 52 -8.86 -8.84 -0.54
CA THR A 52 -9.69 -7.70 -0.18
C THR A 52 -9.20 -7.05 1.10
N TYR A 53 -8.82 -7.85 2.09
CA TYR A 53 -8.31 -7.36 3.36
C TYR A 53 -7.01 -6.55 3.17
N VAL A 54 -6.08 -7.07 2.38
CA VAL A 54 -4.83 -6.35 2.06
C VAL A 54 -5.13 -5.03 1.37
N GLY A 55 -6.05 -5.03 0.41
CA GLY A 55 -6.45 -3.83 -0.30
C GLY A 55 -7.07 -2.79 0.61
N ASN A 56 -7.90 -3.21 1.56
CA ASN A 56 -8.53 -2.31 2.52
C ASN A 56 -7.51 -1.70 3.47
N ILE A 57 -6.58 -2.49 3.97
CA ILE A 57 -5.50 -1.97 4.82
C ILE A 57 -4.69 -0.92 4.07
N TYR A 58 -4.38 -1.19 2.81
CA TYR A 58 -3.63 -0.24 2.00
C TYR A 58 -4.39 1.08 1.83
N LYS A 59 -5.70 1.01 1.62
CA LYS A 59 -6.53 2.23 1.53
C LYS A 59 -6.45 3.06 2.79
N TYR A 60 -6.53 2.43 3.95
CA TYR A 60 -6.39 3.13 5.23
C TYR A 60 -5.01 3.72 5.39
N TYR A 61 -3.99 2.98 5.00
CA TYR A 61 -2.62 3.49 5.05
C TYR A 61 -2.45 4.74 4.21
N VAL A 62 -2.95 4.72 2.97
CA VAL A 62 -2.86 5.88 2.07
C VAL A 62 -3.61 7.08 2.65
N ALA A 63 -4.83 6.86 3.15
CA ALA A 63 -5.62 7.93 3.74
C ALA A 63 -4.92 8.52 4.96
N TYR A 64 -4.39 7.68 5.83
CA TYR A 64 -3.64 8.13 7.01
C TYR A 64 -2.41 8.94 6.60
N SER A 65 -1.66 8.44 5.63
CA SER A 65 -0.45 9.12 5.15
C SER A 65 -0.75 10.49 4.58
N LEU A 66 -1.86 10.63 3.84
CA LEU A 66 -2.28 11.92 3.30
C LEU A 66 -2.66 12.90 4.42
N VAL A 67 -3.38 12.43 5.43
CA VAL A 67 -3.74 13.26 6.57
C VAL A 67 -2.50 13.73 7.31
N MET A 68 -1.55 12.84 7.55
CA MET A 68 -0.31 13.19 8.24
C MET A 68 0.53 14.17 7.43
N GLU A 69 0.60 13.96 6.11
CA GLU A 69 1.31 14.88 5.23
C GLU A 69 0.71 16.29 5.29
N GLN A 70 -0.62 16.39 5.23
CA GLN A 70 -1.30 17.67 5.34
C GLN A 70 -1.06 18.33 6.70
N ALA A 71 -1.05 17.55 7.77
CA ALA A 71 -0.77 18.06 9.10
C ALA A 71 0.65 18.59 9.20
N GLN A 72 1.62 17.89 8.62
CA GLN A 72 3.01 18.33 8.61
C GLN A 72 3.20 19.60 7.78
N GLU A 73 2.55 19.68 6.64
CA GLU A 73 2.59 20.88 5.80
C GLU A 73 2.01 22.09 6.52
N ARG A 74 0.91 21.88 7.22
CA ARG A 74 0.27 22.95 7.99
C ARG A 74 1.19 23.43 9.10
N GLU A 75 1.82 22.51 9.80
CA GLU A 75 2.75 22.84 10.87
C GLU A 75 3.97 23.59 10.33
N ALA A 76 4.51 23.14 9.21
CA ALA A 76 5.64 23.79 8.58
C ALA A 76 5.28 25.23 8.14
N ALA A 77 4.09 25.40 7.58
CA ALA A 77 3.61 26.73 7.17
C ALA A 77 3.46 27.66 8.38
N LEU A 78 2.98 27.14 9.50
CA LEU A 78 2.85 27.93 10.71
C LEU A 78 4.20 28.32 11.29
N ARG A 79 5.22 27.49 11.15
CA ARG A 79 6.57 27.83 11.60
C ARG A 79 7.21 28.90 10.74
N GLN A 80 7.00 28.84 9.42
CA GLN A 80 7.55 29.83 8.49
C GLN A 80 6.83 31.17 8.60
N HIS A 81 5.54 31.13 8.85
CA HIS A 81 4.70 32.31 8.99
C HIS A 81 3.96 32.26 10.29
N PRO A 82 4.70 32.40 11.40
CA PRO A 82 4.06 32.27 12.70
C PRO A 82 2.93 33.27 12.83
N ARG A 83 1.82 32.77 13.34
CA ARG A 83 0.66 33.60 13.56
C ARG A 83 1.01 34.71 14.52
N LYS A 84 0.83 35.93 14.06
CA LYS A 84 1.03 37.06 14.94
C LYS A 84 -0.06 37.07 16.00
N GLU A 85 0.37 37.19 17.22
CA GLU A 85 -0.58 37.33 18.31
C GLU A 85 -1.35 38.62 18.13
N PRO A 86 -2.65 38.61 18.45
CA PRO A 86 -3.40 39.85 18.46
C PRO A 86 -2.76 40.79 19.47
N GLN A 87 -2.43 41.94 19.00
CA GLN A 87 -1.79 42.94 19.85
C GLN A 87 -2.81 43.71 20.64
#